data_cc5c00f81ead125bff4e97aa5b27c984
#
_entry.id   cc5c00f81ead125bff4e97aa5b27c984
#
_cell.length_a   1.000
_cell.length_b   1.000
_cell.length_c   1.000
_cell.angle_alpha   90.00
_cell.angle_beta   90.00
_cell.angle_gamma   90.00
#
_symmetry.space_group_name_H-M   'P 1'
#
loop_
_entity.id
_entity.type
_entity.pdbx_description
1 polymer ?
#
loop_
_entity_poly.entity_id
_entity_poly.type
_entity_poly.pdbx_seq_one_letter_code
_entity_poly.pdbx_strand_id
1 'polypeptide(L)'
;MVAGCGYGAEKGATDKFRTEVETIAKFIDDNDIAVFAEKYAYGPTRVQFENKDPRGFAEFKQQLAEHSKVGARNTQLGVQGQRPSLYDLVDQMKTLTVPTLILTGDEDWPCLQPALLMKQNIPSSGLSVMPNCGHTINIEDPDQFNQLVGDFLAQVESGRWPMRDPRAMSASITGMK
;
A
#
# COMPACT_ATOMS: atom_id res chain seq x y z
N MET A 1 2.91 -11.04 -1.02
CA MET A 1 2.29 -10.08 -0.09
C MET A 1 2.26 -8.69 -0.73
N VAL A 2 1.20 -7.94 -0.51
CA VAL A 2 1.03 -6.55 -0.94
C VAL A 2 0.62 -5.75 0.30
N ALA A 3 1.38 -4.73 0.66
CA ALA A 3 1.12 -3.89 1.83
C ALA A 3 1.13 -2.41 1.43
N GLY A 4 0.13 -1.64 1.89
CA GLY A 4 0.03 -0.21 1.65
C GLY A 4 0.08 0.18 0.16
N CYS A 5 -0.69 -0.50 -0.69
CA CYS A 5 -0.66 -0.27 -2.14
C CYS A 5 -1.77 0.69 -2.58
N GLY A 6 -1.38 1.89 -3.02
CA GLY A 6 -2.28 2.83 -3.69
C GLY A 6 -2.51 2.53 -5.18
N TYR A 7 -3.50 3.17 -5.78
CA TYR A 7 -3.86 2.98 -7.19
C TYR A 7 -2.74 3.27 -8.20
N GLY A 8 -1.79 4.11 -7.88
CA GLY A 8 -1.03 4.87 -8.85
C GLY A 8 -1.85 6.11 -9.20
N ALA A 9 -2.50 6.11 -10.36
CA ALA A 9 -3.48 7.13 -10.69
C ALA A 9 -4.90 6.70 -10.33
N GLU A 10 -5.70 7.60 -9.80
CA GLU A 10 -7.17 7.46 -9.72
C GLU A 10 -7.76 7.30 -11.12
N LYS A 11 -8.92 6.67 -11.21
CA LYS A 11 -9.59 6.44 -12.50
C LYS A 11 -9.88 7.77 -13.20
N GLY A 12 -9.29 7.95 -14.38
CA GLY A 12 -9.43 9.17 -15.18
C GLY A 12 -8.60 10.36 -14.66
N ALA A 13 -7.68 10.16 -13.72
CA ALA A 13 -6.86 11.21 -13.13
C ALA A 13 -5.35 11.01 -13.36
N THR A 14 -4.97 10.33 -14.44
CA THR A 14 -3.57 10.03 -14.76
C THR A 14 -2.72 11.29 -14.89
N ASP A 15 -3.22 12.33 -15.56
CA ASP A 15 -2.46 13.58 -15.75
C ASP A 15 -2.29 14.34 -14.41
N LYS A 16 -3.33 14.34 -13.57
CA LYS A 16 -3.24 14.89 -12.21
C LYS A 16 -2.16 14.20 -11.40
N PHE A 17 -2.16 12.87 -11.40
CA PHE A 17 -1.18 12.06 -10.68
C PHE A 17 0.25 12.32 -11.17
N ARG A 18 0.46 12.40 -12.48
CA ARG A 18 1.77 12.75 -13.06
C ARG A 18 2.23 14.13 -12.62
N THR A 19 1.35 15.12 -12.69
CA THR A 19 1.66 16.49 -12.23
C THR A 19 2.05 16.53 -10.75
N GLU A 20 1.38 15.74 -9.90
CA GLU A 20 1.75 15.62 -8.47
C GLU A 20 3.15 15.02 -8.30
N VAL A 21 3.45 13.95 -9.03
CA VAL A 21 4.77 13.29 -9.00
C VAL A 21 5.88 14.25 -9.48
N GLU A 22 5.65 14.98 -10.56
CA GLU A 22 6.60 15.98 -11.09
C GLU A 22 6.80 17.12 -10.09
N THR A 23 5.75 17.55 -9.42
CA THR A 23 5.80 18.59 -8.36
C THR A 23 6.66 18.12 -7.19
N ILE A 24 6.50 16.86 -6.76
CA ILE A 24 7.33 16.28 -5.69
C ILE A 24 8.80 16.20 -6.15
N ALA A 25 9.04 15.70 -7.35
CA ALA A 25 10.40 15.59 -7.91
C ALA A 25 11.09 16.96 -8.01
N LYS A 26 10.36 17.98 -8.46
CA LYS A 26 10.84 19.36 -8.49
C LYS A 26 11.13 19.90 -7.09
N PHE A 27 10.27 19.62 -6.11
CA PHE A 27 10.50 20.01 -4.73
C PHE A 27 11.80 19.40 -4.17
N ILE A 28 12.08 18.14 -4.50
CA ILE A 28 13.34 17.47 -4.13
C ILE A 28 14.54 18.14 -4.83
N ASP A 29 14.41 18.50 -6.12
CA ASP A 29 15.49 19.19 -6.85
C ASP A 29 15.82 20.57 -6.28
N ASP A 30 14.80 21.32 -5.88
CA ASP A 30 14.92 22.70 -5.40
C ASP A 30 15.40 22.79 -3.93
N ASN A 31 15.34 21.70 -3.14
CA ASN A 31 15.63 21.71 -1.71
C ASN A 31 16.65 20.63 -1.31
N ASP A 32 17.19 20.74 -0.11
CA ASP A 32 17.95 19.65 0.48
C ASP A 32 17.05 18.46 0.84
N ILE A 33 17.62 17.25 0.79
CA ILE A 33 16.88 16.02 1.11
C ILE A 33 16.29 16.03 2.53
N ALA A 34 16.95 16.69 3.47
CA ALA A 34 16.43 16.86 4.82
C ALA A 34 15.14 17.69 4.87
N VAL A 35 15.02 18.71 4.01
CA VAL A 35 13.79 19.52 3.90
C VAL A 35 12.64 18.69 3.29
N PHE A 36 12.96 17.87 2.31
CA PHE A 36 11.98 16.92 1.77
C PHE A 36 11.54 15.91 2.83
N ALA A 37 12.49 15.31 3.57
CA ALA A 37 12.22 14.33 4.61
C ALA A 37 11.31 14.89 5.70
N GLU A 38 11.59 16.11 6.18
CA GLU A 38 10.76 16.82 7.15
C GLU A 38 9.32 16.96 6.65
N LYS A 39 9.13 17.43 5.44
CA LYS A 39 7.79 17.61 4.85
C LYS A 39 7.06 16.29 4.59
N TYR A 40 7.77 15.30 4.07
CA TYR A 40 7.20 14.00 3.69
C TYR A 40 6.82 13.15 4.90
N ALA A 41 7.64 13.20 5.98
CA ALA A 41 7.36 12.43 7.19
C ALA A 41 6.01 12.81 7.82
N TYR A 42 5.66 14.09 7.84
CA TYR A 42 4.40 14.58 8.39
C TYR A 42 3.20 14.45 7.44
N GLY A 43 3.28 13.57 6.44
CA GLY A 43 2.13 13.26 5.60
C GLY A 43 0.98 12.61 6.38
N PRO A 44 -0.29 12.86 5.96
CA PRO A 44 -1.46 12.46 6.73
C PRO A 44 -1.55 10.95 7.03
N THR A 45 -0.98 10.12 6.18
CA THR A 45 -0.98 8.66 6.35
C THR A 45 0.03 8.16 7.38
N ARG A 46 0.79 9.02 8.05
CA ARG A 46 1.80 8.69 9.08
C ARG A 46 1.48 9.27 10.46
N VAL A 47 0.33 9.90 10.60
CA VAL A 47 -0.11 10.48 11.89
C VAL A 47 -0.18 9.41 12.98
N GLN A 48 -0.65 8.20 12.65
CA GLN A 48 -0.73 7.11 13.61
C GLN A 48 0.66 6.63 14.05
N PHE A 49 1.63 6.59 13.15
CA PHE A 49 3.00 6.25 13.51
C PHE A 49 3.59 7.26 14.50
N GLU A 50 3.46 8.56 14.20
CA GLU A 50 3.92 9.62 15.12
C GLU A 50 3.27 9.51 16.49
N ASN A 51 1.97 9.25 16.55
CA ASN A 51 1.22 9.15 17.81
C ASN A 51 1.59 7.92 18.64
N LYS A 52 1.82 6.77 18.00
CA LYS A 52 2.11 5.51 18.69
C LYS A 52 3.56 5.39 19.14
N ASP A 53 4.48 5.80 18.29
CA ASP A 53 5.92 5.70 18.54
C ASP A 53 6.65 6.97 18.08
N PRO A 54 6.60 8.05 18.89
CA PRO A 54 7.28 9.31 18.57
C PRO A 54 8.79 9.15 18.38
N ARG A 55 9.41 8.18 19.08
CA ARG A 55 10.85 7.90 18.94
C ARG A 55 11.14 7.23 17.60
N GLY A 56 10.42 6.13 17.26
CA GLY A 56 10.57 5.46 15.97
C GLY A 56 10.23 6.38 14.81
N PHE A 57 9.25 7.26 14.98
CA PHE A 57 8.93 8.29 13.98
C PHE A 57 10.09 9.27 13.75
N ALA A 58 10.76 9.70 14.83
CA ALA A 58 11.94 10.57 14.72
C ALA A 58 13.10 9.86 14.00
N GLU A 59 13.34 8.57 14.31
CA GLU A 59 14.34 7.73 13.63
C GLU A 59 14.00 7.56 12.14
N PHE A 60 12.73 7.28 11.81
CA PHE A 60 12.25 7.20 10.43
C PHE A 60 12.50 8.49 9.64
N LYS A 61 12.19 9.64 10.23
CA LYS A 61 12.44 10.95 9.63
C LYS A 61 13.92 11.21 9.39
N GLN A 62 14.77 10.86 10.35
CA GLN A 62 16.21 10.96 10.20
C GLN A 62 16.72 10.09 9.04
N GLN A 63 16.30 8.83 8.97
CA GLN A 63 16.68 7.91 7.89
C GLN A 63 16.22 8.41 6.51
N LEU A 64 15.05 9.03 6.40
CA LEU A 64 14.62 9.68 5.15
C LEU A 64 15.59 10.80 4.73
N ALA A 65 16.10 11.56 5.65
CA ALA A 65 17.06 12.63 5.38
C ALA A 65 18.46 12.12 4.94
N GLU A 66 18.75 10.84 5.18
CA GLU A 66 19.98 10.17 4.76
C GLU A 66 19.89 9.59 3.32
N HIS A 67 18.71 9.63 2.71
CA HIS A 67 18.53 9.12 1.36
C HIS A 67 19.28 9.96 0.31
N SER A 68 19.68 9.30 -0.78
CA SER A 68 20.21 10.01 -1.94
C SER A 68 19.15 10.93 -2.54
N LYS A 69 19.41 12.23 -2.61
CA LYS A 69 18.54 13.22 -3.27
C LYS A 69 18.20 12.81 -4.70
N VAL A 70 19.22 12.41 -5.47
CA VAL A 70 19.05 11.94 -6.86
C VAL A 70 18.21 10.65 -6.89
N GLY A 71 18.47 9.73 -5.96
CA GLY A 71 17.69 8.48 -5.83
C GLY A 71 16.21 8.75 -5.52
N ALA A 72 15.93 9.59 -4.55
CA ALA A 72 14.56 9.98 -4.17
C ALA A 72 13.81 10.63 -5.35
N ARG A 73 14.43 11.60 -6.00
CA ARG A 73 13.86 12.26 -7.20
C ARG A 73 13.61 11.26 -8.34
N ASN A 74 14.56 10.40 -8.64
CA ASN A 74 14.42 9.43 -9.73
C ASN A 74 13.37 8.36 -9.43
N THR A 75 13.16 8.00 -8.14
CA THR A 75 12.08 7.13 -7.72
C THR A 75 10.72 7.76 -8.00
N GLN A 76 10.56 9.05 -7.78
CA GLN A 76 9.32 9.74 -8.14
C GLN A 76 9.06 9.66 -9.64
N LEU A 77 10.02 10.08 -10.47
CA LEU A 77 9.82 10.17 -11.92
C LEU A 77 9.82 8.82 -12.63
N GLY A 78 10.73 7.92 -12.25
CA GLY A 78 10.94 6.64 -12.94
C GLY A 78 10.11 5.49 -12.43
N VAL A 79 9.65 5.55 -11.17
CA VAL A 79 8.83 4.50 -10.58
C VAL A 79 7.40 5.00 -10.37
N GLN A 80 7.20 6.00 -9.52
CA GLN A 80 5.85 6.45 -9.19
C GLN A 80 5.11 7.01 -10.40
N GLY A 81 5.76 7.88 -11.19
CA GLY A 81 5.15 8.50 -12.36
C GLY A 81 4.95 7.57 -13.56
N GLN A 82 5.63 6.40 -13.58
CA GLN A 82 5.58 5.47 -14.70
C GLN A 82 4.76 4.20 -14.40
N ARG A 83 4.43 3.94 -13.14
CA ARG A 83 3.65 2.74 -12.80
C ARG A 83 2.24 2.80 -13.39
N PRO A 84 1.69 1.67 -13.86
CA PRO A 84 0.31 1.62 -14.33
C PRO A 84 -0.65 1.88 -13.18
N SER A 85 -1.86 2.35 -13.50
CA SER A 85 -2.96 2.33 -12.54
C SER A 85 -3.39 0.91 -12.24
N LEU A 86 -3.81 0.61 -11.00
CA LEU A 86 -4.40 -0.69 -10.67
C LEU A 86 -5.66 -0.99 -11.48
N TYR A 87 -6.38 0.02 -11.94
CA TYR A 87 -7.53 -0.17 -12.84
C TYR A 87 -7.14 -0.80 -14.17
N ASP A 88 -5.94 -0.51 -14.68
CA ASP A 88 -5.43 -1.07 -15.93
C ASP A 88 -4.99 -2.54 -15.77
N LEU A 89 -4.82 -3.01 -14.53
CA LEU A 89 -4.36 -4.35 -14.18
C LEU A 89 -5.50 -5.29 -13.76
N VAL A 90 -6.76 -4.85 -13.78
CA VAL A 90 -7.90 -5.63 -13.26
C VAL A 90 -8.04 -6.99 -13.95
N ASP A 91 -7.87 -7.06 -15.28
CA ASP A 91 -8.02 -8.33 -15.99
C ASP A 91 -6.87 -9.31 -15.69
N GLN A 92 -5.65 -8.81 -15.51
CA GLN A 92 -4.53 -9.63 -15.03
C GLN A 92 -4.77 -10.12 -13.58
N MET A 93 -5.31 -9.28 -12.71
CA MET A 93 -5.64 -9.67 -11.32
C MET A 93 -6.62 -10.83 -11.27
N LYS A 94 -7.63 -10.87 -12.16
CA LYS A 94 -8.62 -11.95 -12.21
C LYS A 94 -8.04 -13.33 -12.54
N THR A 95 -6.88 -13.35 -13.18
CA THR A 95 -6.18 -14.59 -13.57
C THR A 95 -5.08 -15.00 -12.61
N LEU A 96 -4.82 -14.20 -11.55
CA LEU A 96 -3.79 -14.51 -10.57
C LEU A 96 -4.17 -15.74 -9.73
N THR A 97 -3.29 -16.75 -9.76
CA THR A 97 -3.40 -17.96 -8.93
C THR A 97 -2.39 -18.00 -7.78
N VAL A 98 -1.43 -17.07 -7.80
CA VAL A 98 -0.41 -16.96 -6.75
C VAL A 98 -1.06 -16.57 -5.43
N PRO A 99 -0.86 -17.33 -4.33
CA PRO A 99 -1.33 -16.95 -3.01
C PRO A 99 -0.95 -15.52 -2.67
N THR A 100 -1.94 -14.70 -2.31
CA THR A 100 -1.75 -13.27 -2.13
C THR A 100 -2.34 -12.81 -0.79
N LEU A 101 -1.52 -12.23 0.07
CA LEU A 101 -1.97 -11.51 1.26
C LEU A 101 -1.94 -10.01 0.96
N ILE A 102 -3.07 -9.34 1.16
CA ILE A 102 -3.22 -7.89 1.02
C ILE A 102 -3.35 -7.32 2.44
N LEU A 103 -2.50 -6.35 2.79
CA LEU A 103 -2.47 -5.67 4.08
C LEU A 103 -2.60 -4.16 3.89
N THR A 104 -3.40 -3.51 4.73
CA THR A 104 -3.50 -2.04 4.77
C THR A 104 -3.89 -1.59 6.17
N GLY A 105 -3.52 -0.37 6.55
CA GLY A 105 -4.06 0.28 7.74
C GLY A 105 -5.46 0.84 7.46
N ASP A 106 -6.31 0.90 8.48
CA ASP A 106 -7.66 1.47 8.37
C ASP A 106 -7.66 3.01 8.23
N GLU A 107 -6.54 3.65 8.56
CA GLU A 107 -6.31 5.08 8.36
C GLU A 107 -5.37 5.39 7.16
N ASP A 108 -5.01 4.40 6.38
CA ASP A 108 -4.32 4.58 5.10
C ASP A 108 -5.34 4.81 3.98
N TRP A 109 -6.06 5.93 4.04
CA TRP A 109 -7.15 6.26 3.13
C TRP A 109 -6.83 6.08 1.64
N PRO A 110 -5.63 6.45 1.14
CA PRO A 110 -5.27 6.22 -0.26
C PRO A 110 -5.16 4.75 -0.66
N CYS A 111 -5.02 3.85 0.30
CA CYS A 111 -4.77 2.42 0.06
C CYS A 111 -5.97 1.52 0.40
N LEU A 112 -7.00 2.01 1.11
CA LEU A 112 -8.18 1.22 1.47
C LEU A 112 -8.97 0.74 0.25
N GLN A 113 -9.34 1.66 -0.64
CA GLN A 113 -10.08 1.29 -1.85
C GLN A 113 -9.24 0.41 -2.80
N PRO A 114 -7.94 0.71 -3.04
CA PRO A 114 -7.04 -0.20 -3.76
C PRO A 114 -6.98 -1.60 -3.17
N ALA A 115 -6.91 -1.73 -1.85
CA ALA A 115 -6.90 -3.03 -1.17
C ALA A 115 -8.20 -3.81 -1.45
N LEU A 116 -9.35 -3.14 -1.39
CA LEU A 116 -10.65 -3.73 -1.75
C LEU A 116 -10.73 -4.11 -3.23
N LEU A 117 -10.24 -3.27 -4.14
CA LEU A 117 -10.18 -3.57 -5.58
C LEU A 117 -9.36 -4.83 -5.84
N MET A 118 -8.18 -4.93 -5.24
CA MET A 118 -7.35 -6.13 -5.36
C MET A 118 -8.05 -7.36 -4.78
N LYS A 119 -8.65 -7.26 -3.58
CA LYS A 119 -9.40 -8.36 -2.96
C LYS A 119 -10.57 -8.84 -3.81
N GLN A 120 -11.28 -7.93 -4.44
CA GLN A 120 -12.41 -8.27 -5.31
C GLN A 120 -11.96 -9.02 -6.56
N ASN A 121 -10.80 -8.68 -7.13
CA ASN A 121 -10.35 -9.17 -8.42
C ASN A 121 -9.32 -10.32 -8.35
N ILE A 122 -8.55 -10.47 -7.28
CA ILE A 122 -7.57 -11.56 -7.13
C ILE A 122 -8.24 -12.76 -6.44
N PRO A 123 -8.48 -13.88 -7.15
CA PRO A 123 -9.17 -15.04 -6.58
C PRO A 123 -8.41 -15.71 -5.42
N SER A 124 -7.08 -15.67 -5.46
CA SER A 124 -6.17 -16.27 -4.48
C SER A 124 -5.85 -15.35 -3.31
N SER A 125 -6.57 -14.23 -3.13
CA SER A 125 -6.22 -13.24 -2.12
C SER A 125 -6.99 -13.38 -0.80
N GLY A 126 -6.29 -13.10 0.30
CA GLY A 126 -6.83 -12.69 1.60
C GLY A 126 -6.61 -11.20 1.83
N LEU A 127 -7.50 -10.54 2.57
CA LEU A 127 -7.38 -9.14 2.96
C LEU A 127 -7.40 -9.04 4.47
N SER A 128 -6.45 -8.31 5.04
CA SER A 128 -6.49 -7.85 6.42
C SER A 128 -6.34 -6.33 6.46
N VAL A 129 -7.20 -5.69 7.25
CA VAL A 129 -7.14 -4.25 7.54
C VAL A 129 -6.73 -4.12 9.00
N MET A 130 -5.57 -3.50 9.24
CA MET A 130 -5.02 -3.34 10.59
C MET A 130 -5.63 -2.09 11.24
N PRO A 131 -6.28 -2.22 12.41
CA PRO A 131 -6.97 -1.11 13.06
C PRO A 131 -5.98 -0.09 13.62
N ASN A 132 -6.38 1.19 13.58
CA ASN A 132 -5.60 2.33 14.07
C ASN A 132 -4.20 2.43 13.43
N CYS A 133 -4.02 1.97 12.19
CA CYS A 133 -2.77 2.01 11.48
C CYS A 133 -2.89 2.88 10.22
N GLY A 134 -1.84 3.65 9.94
CA GLY A 134 -1.68 4.40 8.70
C GLY A 134 -0.97 3.59 7.63
N HIS A 135 -0.01 4.21 6.95
CA HIS A 135 0.68 3.63 5.80
C HIS A 135 1.85 2.71 6.16
N THR A 136 2.47 2.95 7.30
CA THR A 136 3.70 2.27 7.73
C THR A 136 3.41 1.10 8.68
N ILE A 137 2.41 0.30 8.36
CA ILE A 137 1.84 -0.77 9.21
C ILE A 137 2.88 -1.74 9.80
N ASN A 138 3.97 -1.99 9.08
CA ASN A 138 5.05 -2.88 9.51
C ASN A 138 5.92 -2.31 10.65
N ILE A 139 5.91 -1.00 10.83
CA ILE A 139 6.64 -0.32 11.92
C ILE A 139 5.70 0.34 12.92
N GLU A 140 4.46 0.59 12.56
CA GLU A 140 3.42 1.08 13.47
C GLU A 140 2.89 0.02 14.43
N ASP A 141 2.75 -1.21 13.95
CA ASP A 141 2.33 -2.38 14.72
C ASP A 141 3.05 -3.64 14.22
N PRO A 142 4.37 -3.78 14.51
CA PRO A 142 5.20 -4.86 13.99
C PRO A 142 4.75 -6.24 14.46
N ASP A 143 4.20 -6.37 15.67
CA ASP A 143 3.77 -7.66 16.20
C ASP A 143 2.58 -8.19 15.41
N GLN A 144 1.54 -7.37 15.20
CA GLN A 144 0.38 -7.75 14.42
C GLN A 144 0.75 -8.00 12.95
N PHE A 145 1.58 -7.12 12.36
CA PHE A 145 2.05 -7.30 10.99
C PHE A 145 2.79 -8.64 10.82
N ASN A 146 3.76 -8.93 11.69
CA ASN A 146 4.54 -10.16 11.64
C ASN A 146 3.69 -11.41 11.86
N GLN A 147 2.69 -11.35 12.76
CA GLN A 147 1.75 -12.44 12.97
C GLN A 147 0.95 -12.75 11.69
N LEU A 148 0.36 -11.73 11.07
CA LEU A 148 -0.43 -11.89 9.83
C LEU A 148 0.42 -12.47 8.68
N VAL A 149 1.65 -12.00 8.54
CA VAL A 149 2.58 -12.49 7.51
C VAL A 149 3.01 -13.93 7.82
N GLY A 150 3.35 -14.23 9.07
CA GLY A 150 3.74 -15.58 9.50
C GLY A 150 2.62 -16.61 9.28
N ASP A 151 1.40 -16.28 9.67
CA ASP A 151 0.23 -17.13 9.45
C ASP A 151 -0.06 -17.37 7.96
N PHE A 152 0.08 -16.33 7.15
CA PHE A 152 -0.03 -16.45 5.69
C PHE A 152 1.01 -17.40 5.12
N LEU A 153 2.28 -17.21 5.45
CA LEU A 153 3.36 -18.06 4.96
C LEU A 153 3.16 -19.52 5.39
N ALA A 154 2.82 -19.78 6.65
CA ALA A 154 2.55 -21.12 7.16
C ALA A 154 1.38 -21.81 6.43
N GLN A 155 0.32 -21.07 6.08
CA GLN A 155 -0.80 -21.60 5.29
C GLN A 155 -0.39 -21.91 3.85
N VAL A 156 0.40 -21.04 3.21
CA VAL A 156 0.91 -21.27 1.85
C VAL A 156 1.83 -22.48 1.81
N GLU A 157 2.81 -22.56 2.70
CA GLU A 157 3.79 -23.65 2.75
C GLU A 157 3.15 -25.01 3.04
N SER A 158 2.08 -25.02 3.83
CA SER A 158 1.31 -26.25 4.11
C SER A 158 0.24 -26.57 3.07
N GLY A 159 0.13 -25.81 1.98
CA GLY A 159 -0.86 -26.01 0.93
C GLY A 159 -2.32 -25.72 1.36
N ARG A 160 -2.50 -24.99 2.45
CA ARG A 160 -3.84 -24.68 3.02
C ARG A 160 -4.40 -23.32 2.60
N TRP A 161 -3.66 -22.51 1.84
CA TRP A 161 -4.18 -21.23 1.34
C TRP A 161 -5.13 -21.46 0.16
N PRO A 162 -6.44 -21.23 0.31
CA PRO A 162 -7.42 -21.60 -0.70
C PRO A 162 -7.56 -20.53 -1.79
N MET A 163 -8.01 -20.96 -2.95
CA MET A 163 -8.68 -20.07 -3.90
C MET A 163 -10.06 -19.70 -3.34
N ARG A 164 -10.54 -18.49 -3.64
CA ARG A 164 -11.90 -18.06 -3.28
C ARG A 164 -12.93 -18.96 -3.94
N ASP A 165 -13.87 -19.49 -3.14
CA ASP A 165 -14.98 -20.27 -3.65
C ASP A 165 -15.92 -19.35 -4.45
N PRO A 166 -16.22 -19.67 -5.74
CA PRO A 166 -17.11 -18.85 -6.55
C PRO A 166 -18.52 -18.64 -5.94
N ARG A 167 -18.97 -19.56 -5.09
CA ARG A 167 -20.26 -19.45 -4.38
C ARG A 167 -20.30 -18.26 -3.44
N ALA A 168 -19.15 -17.85 -2.91
CA ALA A 168 -19.02 -16.67 -2.04
C ALA A 168 -19.22 -15.34 -2.79
N MET A 169 -19.27 -15.37 -4.14
CA MET A 169 -19.48 -14.19 -4.99
C MET A 169 -20.93 -14.05 -5.48
N SER A 170 -21.85 -14.84 -4.92
CA SER A 170 -23.27 -14.74 -5.27
C SER A 170 -23.82 -13.35 -4.92
N ALA A 171 -24.60 -12.77 -5.82
CA ALA A 171 -25.32 -11.52 -5.57
C ALA A 171 -26.47 -11.69 -4.55
N SER A 172 -26.91 -12.91 -4.31
CA SER A 172 -27.95 -13.22 -3.32
C SER A 172 -27.31 -13.46 -1.96
N ILE A 173 -27.74 -12.70 -0.95
CA ILE A 173 -27.29 -12.86 0.45
C ILE A 173 -27.68 -14.22 1.02
N THR A 174 -28.84 -14.75 0.61
CA THR A 174 -29.40 -16.00 1.13
C THR A 174 -29.17 -17.21 0.22
N GLY A 175 -28.71 -16.98 -1.04
CA GLY A 175 -28.65 -18.02 -2.04
C GLY A 175 -30.02 -18.51 -2.55
N MET A 176 -31.11 -17.98 -2.01
CA MET A 176 -32.46 -18.28 -2.50
C MET A 176 -32.69 -17.56 -3.84
N LYS A 177 -33.17 -18.32 -4.85
CA LYS A 177 -33.56 -17.79 -6.16
C LYS A 177 -35.03 -17.44 -6.16
#